data_8908729b978b6f6a9de406ad07d201dc
#
_entry.id   8908729b978b6f6a9de406ad07d201dc
#
_cell.length_a   1.000
_cell.length_b   1.000
_cell.length_c   1.000
_cell.angle_alpha   90.00
_cell.angle_beta   90.00
_cell.angle_gamma   90.00
#
_symmetry.space_group_name_H-M   'P 1'
#
loop_
_entity.id
_entity.type
_entity.pdbx_description
1 polymer ?
#
loop_
_entity_poly.entity_id
_entity_poly.type
_entity_poly.pdbx_seq_one_letter_code
_entity_poly.pdbx_strand_id
1 'polypeptide(L)'
;MAILVSGGAGYIGSHTCIELLNAGFDIVVADNYYNASPVVLDRVKQITGKDFRFYQADMTKHEDVEKIFTECPDIDAVIQFAAYKAVGESVSKPIEYYYNNLNCTLVILDVMRRHNCRNFVFSSSATVYGDPASVPITEDFPVGATTNPYGTTKAFTERLLTDVCKADPTLNVALLRYFNPIGAHKSGLIGEDPNGIPNNLMPYSERKSG
;
A
#
# COMPACT_ATOMS: atom_id res chain seq x y z
N MET A 1 -17.81 -10.16 -5.69
CA MET A 1 -17.04 -9.59 -4.55
C MET A 1 -15.60 -9.43 -5.02
N ALA A 2 -15.13 -8.21 -5.08
CA ALA A 2 -13.79 -7.91 -5.56
C ALA A 2 -12.99 -7.15 -4.49
N ILE A 3 -11.67 -7.23 -4.55
CA ILE A 3 -10.74 -6.52 -3.67
C ILE A 3 -10.03 -5.44 -4.48
N LEU A 4 -10.16 -4.18 -4.08
CA LEU A 4 -9.35 -3.09 -4.65
C LEU A 4 -7.95 -3.12 -4.04
N VAL A 5 -6.93 -3.28 -4.88
CA VAL A 5 -5.51 -3.20 -4.49
C VAL A 5 -4.94 -1.89 -5.00
N SER A 6 -4.87 -0.87 -4.14
CA SER A 6 -4.28 0.41 -4.48
C SER A 6 -2.76 0.38 -4.31
N GLY A 7 -2.00 0.85 -5.31
CA GLY A 7 -0.55 0.64 -5.38
C GLY A 7 -0.19 -0.79 -5.80
N GLY A 8 -1.07 -1.46 -6.55
CA GLY A 8 -0.93 -2.86 -6.90
C GLY A 8 0.13 -3.17 -7.96
N ALA A 9 0.64 -2.18 -8.68
CA ALA A 9 1.80 -2.34 -9.56
C ALA A 9 3.14 -2.21 -8.83
N GLY A 10 3.15 -1.79 -7.56
CA GLY A 10 4.35 -1.72 -6.73
C GLY A 10 4.86 -3.10 -6.30
N TYR A 11 6.01 -3.13 -5.62
CA TYR A 11 6.68 -4.36 -5.18
C TYR A 11 5.77 -5.26 -4.33
N ILE A 12 5.32 -4.79 -3.17
CA ILE A 12 4.45 -5.58 -2.27
C ILE A 12 3.08 -5.80 -2.92
N GLY A 13 2.52 -4.76 -3.58
CA GLY A 13 1.21 -4.83 -4.21
C GLY A 13 1.13 -5.91 -5.29
N SER A 14 2.13 -6.03 -6.16
CA SER A 14 2.14 -7.04 -7.23
C SER A 14 2.23 -8.47 -6.70
N HIS A 15 3.04 -8.71 -5.65
CA HIS A 15 3.07 -10.01 -4.97
C HIS A 15 1.73 -10.33 -4.32
N THR A 16 1.10 -9.35 -3.67
CA THR A 16 -0.24 -9.50 -3.08
C THR A 16 -1.29 -9.80 -4.14
N CYS A 17 -1.24 -9.14 -5.31
CA CYS A 17 -2.15 -9.44 -6.43
C CYS A 17 -2.04 -10.90 -6.87
N ILE A 18 -0.82 -11.45 -6.96
CA ILE A 18 -0.61 -12.86 -7.31
C ILE A 18 -1.25 -13.79 -6.28
N GLU A 19 -1.01 -13.55 -5.00
CA GLU A 19 -1.53 -14.40 -3.93
C GLU A 19 -3.07 -14.34 -3.85
N LEU A 20 -3.66 -13.15 -4.01
CA LEU A 20 -5.12 -13.00 -4.06
C LEU A 20 -5.73 -13.73 -5.25
N LEU A 21 -5.15 -13.58 -6.44
CA LEU A 21 -5.61 -14.28 -7.63
C LEU A 21 -5.48 -15.80 -7.48
N ASN A 22 -4.37 -16.30 -6.94
CA ASN A 22 -4.16 -17.71 -6.69
C ASN A 22 -5.15 -18.28 -5.66
N ALA A 23 -5.50 -17.48 -4.66
CA ALA A 23 -6.53 -17.82 -3.66
C ALA A 23 -7.97 -17.75 -4.21
N GLY A 24 -8.15 -17.30 -5.46
CA GLY A 24 -9.45 -17.28 -6.13
C GLY A 24 -10.27 -16.01 -5.92
N PHE A 25 -9.65 -14.95 -5.40
CA PHE A 25 -10.31 -13.64 -5.31
C PHE A 25 -10.32 -12.92 -6.66
N ASP A 26 -11.38 -12.17 -6.93
CA ASP A 26 -11.40 -11.16 -7.98
C ASP A 26 -10.71 -9.91 -7.44
N ILE A 27 -9.88 -9.27 -8.27
CA ILE A 27 -9.19 -8.04 -7.88
C ILE A 27 -9.44 -6.91 -8.89
N VAL A 28 -9.40 -5.70 -8.35
CA VAL A 28 -9.30 -4.46 -9.11
C VAL A 28 -7.99 -3.81 -8.69
N VAL A 29 -7.12 -3.49 -9.64
CA VAL A 29 -5.83 -2.87 -9.36
C VAL A 29 -5.88 -1.40 -9.72
N ALA A 30 -5.37 -0.54 -8.85
CA ALA A 30 -5.20 0.88 -9.12
C ALA A 30 -3.77 1.31 -8.80
N ASP A 31 -3.13 2.05 -9.72
CA ASP A 31 -1.78 2.58 -9.56
C ASP A 31 -1.57 3.79 -10.47
N ASN A 32 -0.79 4.78 -10.06
CA ASN A 32 -0.45 5.93 -10.89
C ASN A 32 0.92 5.79 -11.57
N TYR A 33 1.60 4.68 -11.35
CA TYR A 33 2.95 4.38 -11.84
C TYR A 33 4.05 5.35 -11.38
N TYR A 34 3.84 6.07 -10.28
CA TYR A 34 4.85 6.96 -9.73
C TYR A 34 6.17 6.24 -9.43
N ASN A 35 6.09 5.04 -8.87
CA ASN A 35 7.26 4.19 -8.53
C ASN A 35 7.04 2.72 -8.95
N ALA A 36 6.41 2.51 -10.09
CA ALA A 36 6.13 1.19 -10.64
C ALA A 36 6.16 1.23 -12.17
N SER A 37 6.27 0.05 -12.80
CA SER A 37 6.25 -0.09 -14.25
C SER A 37 4.99 -0.83 -14.71
N PRO A 38 4.34 -0.41 -15.81
CA PRO A 38 3.20 -1.12 -16.38
C PRO A 38 3.45 -2.60 -16.67
N VAL A 39 4.67 -2.97 -17.03
CA VAL A 39 5.08 -4.34 -17.34
C VAL A 39 4.81 -5.32 -16.18
N VAL A 40 4.76 -4.83 -14.94
CA VAL A 40 4.50 -5.64 -13.76
C VAL A 40 3.11 -6.29 -13.83
N LEU A 41 2.11 -5.58 -14.32
CA LEU A 41 0.74 -6.11 -14.44
C LEU A 41 0.66 -7.24 -15.46
N ASP A 42 1.37 -7.12 -16.60
CA ASP A 42 1.44 -8.20 -17.58
C ASP A 42 2.14 -9.44 -17.01
N ARG A 43 3.19 -9.23 -16.20
CA ARG A 43 3.88 -10.32 -15.50
C ARG A 43 3.00 -10.99 -14.45
N VAL A 44 2.17 -10.25 -13.72
CA VAL A 44 1.17 -10.82 -12.79
C VAL A 44 0.18 -11.71 -13.55
N LYS A 45 -0.35 -11.24 -14.70
CA LYS A 45 -1.22 -12.05 -15.57
C LYS A 45 -0.51 -13.29 -16.09
N GLN A 46 0.75 -13.15 -16.52
CA GLN A 46 1.56 -14.29 -17.01
C GLN A 46 1.79 -15.35 -15.92
N ILE A 47 2.09 -14.92 -14.68
CA ILE A 47 2.35 -15.82 -13.55
C ILE A 47 1.08 -16.58 -13.13
N THR A 48 -0.05 -15.89 -13.08
CA THR A 48 -1.30 -16.44 -12.54
C THR A 48 -2.19 -17.09 -13.60
N GLY A 49 -1.98 -16.76 -14.88
CA GLY A 49 -2.89 -17.14 -15.97
C GLY A 49 -4.27 -16.48 -15.86
N LYS A 50 -4.43 -15.45 -15.01
CA LYS A 50 -5.70 -14.79 -14.74
C LYS A 50 -5.66 -13.33 -15.15
N ASP A 51 -6.81 -12.80 -15.59
CA ASP A 51 -7.00 -11.39 -15.91
C ASP A 51 -7.65 -10.65 -14.73
N PHE A 52 -7.50 -9.31 -14.69
CA PHE A 52 -8.09 -8.44 -13.69
C PHE A 52 -8.28 -7.03 -14.25
N ARG A 53 -9.18 -6.27 -13.64
CA ARG A 53 -9.42 -4.86 -14.00
C ARG A 53 -8.28 -3.98 -13.46
N PHE A 54 -7.82 -3.05 -14.30
CA PHE A 54 -6.79 -2.08 -13.93
C PHE A 54 -7.23 -0.66 -14.23
N TYR A 55 -6.93 0.25 -13.30
CA TYR A 55 -7.13 1.70 -13.44
C TYR A 55 -5.80 2.41 -13.19
N GLN A 56 -5.34 3.18 -14.19
CA GLN A 56 -4.30 4.16 -13.94
C GLN A 56 -4.94 5.34 -13.24
N ALA A 57 -4.74 5.45 -11.93
CA ALA A 57 -5.48 6.36 -11.06
C ALA A 57 -4.61 6.89 -9.93
N ASP A 58 -4.85 8.14 -9.54
CA ASP A 58 -4.23 8.78 -8.40
C ASP A 58 -5.17 8.71 -7.18
N MET A 59 -4.80 7.92 -6.18
CA MET A 59 -5.64 7.69 -4.99
C MET A 59 -5.82 8.94 -4.11
N THR A 60 -5.12 10.03 -4.40
CA THR A 60 -5.34 11.33 -3.75
C THR A 60 -6.46 12.13 -4.41
N LYS A 61 -6.94 11.69 -5.58
CA LYS A 61 -8.01 12.35 -6.34
C LYS A 61 -9.33 11.65 -6.14
N HIS A 62 -10.29 12.40 -5.64
CA HIS A 62 -11.61 11.88 -5.34
C HIS A 62 -12.32 11.33 -6.58
N GLU A 63 -12.23 12.03 -7.70
CA GLU A 63 -12.81 11.63 -8.98
C GLU A 63 -12.28 10.28 -9.49
N ASP A 64 -10.99 10.00 -9.31
CA ASP A 64 -10.38 8.75 -9.73
C ASP A 64 -10.90 7.57 -8.91
N VAL A 65 -10.93 7.73 -7.57
CA VAL A 65 -11.41 6.68 -6.66
C VAL A 65 -12.91 6.46 -6.82
N GLU A 66 -13.71 7.52 -6.94
CA GLU A 66 -15.15 7.43 -7.18
C GLU A 66 -15.48 6.69 -8.47
N LYS A 67 -14.74 6.98 -9.55
CA LYS A 67 -14.88 6.29 -10.83
C LYS A 67 -14.68 4.78 -10.67
N ILE A 68 -13.62 4.36 -9.96
CA ILE A 68 -13.32 2.94 -9.73
C ILE A 68 -14.49 2.25 -9.03
N PHE A 69 -15.02 2.82 -7.95
CA PHE A 69 -16.12 2.22 -7.20
C PHE A 69 -17.45 2.24 -7.97
N THR A 70 -17.68 3.27 -8.79
CA THR A 70 -18.87 3.34 -9.66
C THR A 70 -18.84 2.27 -10.75
N GLU A 71 -17.69 2.07 -11.41
CA GLU A 71 -17.53 1.08 -12.48
C GLU A 71 -17.36 -0.35 -11.92
N CYS A 72 -17.00 -0.49 -10.64
CA CYS A 72 -16.79 -1.76 -9.95
C CYS A 72 -17.61 -1.83 -8.65
N PRO A 73 -18.97 -1.87 -8.73
CA PRO A 73 -19.82 -1.85 -7.54
C PRO A 73 -19.74 -3.13 -6.69
N ASP A 74 -19.02 -4.12 -7.14
CA ASP A 74 -18.74 -5.38 -6.44
C ASP A 74 -17.51 -5.32 -5.52
N ILE A 75 -16.83 -4.15 -5.41
CA ILE A 75 -15.72 -3.96 -4.46
C ILE A 75 -16.25 -4.01 -3.03
N ASP A 76 -15.73 -4.97 -2.25
CA ASP A 76 -16.11 -5.25 -0.87
C ASP A 76 -14.97 -4.98 0.13
N ALA A 77 -13.75 -4.93 -0.37
CA ALA A 77 -12.58 -4.65 0.44
C ALA A 77 -11.55 -3.79 -0.31
N VAL A 78 -10.75 -3.06 0.44
CA VAL A 78 -9.59 -2.31 -0.07
C VAL A 78 -8.32 -2.74 0.65
N ILE A 79 -7.25 -2.99 -0.10
CA ILE A 79 -5.89 -3.12 0.43
C ILE A 79 -5.09 -1.92 -0.09
N GLN A 80 -4.63 -1.06 0.83
CA GLN A 80 -3.89 0.14 0.48
C GLN A 80 -2.39 -0.05 0.63
N PHE A 81 -1.70 -0.12 -0.51
CA PHE A 81 -0.23 0.01 -0.61
C PHE A 81 0.19 1.38 -1.14
N ALA A 82 -0.67 2.08 -1.88
CA ALA A 82 -0.38 3.38 -2.47
C ALA A 82 0.06 4.38 -1.40
N ALA A 83 1.34 4.76 -1.43
CA ALA A 83 1.97 5.75 -0.57
C ALA A 83 3.38 6.07 -1.06
N TYR A 84 3.91 7.24 -0.72
CA TYR A 84 5.33 7.50 -0.80
C TYR A 84 6.04 6.80 0.36
N LYS A 85 7.16 6.08 0.09
CA LYS A 85 7.78 5.17 1.06
C LYS A 85 9.24 5.47 1.41
N ALA A 86 9.90 6.36 0.69
CA ALA A 86 11.33 6.60 0.85
C ALA A 86 11.61 7.47 2.08
N VAL A 87 12.16 6.86 3.14
CA VAL A 87 12.44 7.51 4.43
C VAL A 87 13.31 8.75 4.25
N GLY A 88 14.44 8.63 3.52
CA GLY A 88 15.36 9.77 3.30
C GLY A 88 14.72 10.92 2.51
N GLU A 89 13.93 10.60 1.47
CA GLU A 89 13.20 11.62 0.69
C GLU A 89 12.15 12.33 1.55
N SER A 90 11.50 11.64 2.48
CA SER A 90 10.48 12.24 3.34
C SER A 90 11.03 13.37 4.20
N VAL A 91 12.32 13.32 4.57
CA VAL A 91 12.99 14.38 5.35
C VAL A 91 13.17 15.64 4.51
N SER A 92 13.44 15.50 3.21
CA SER A 92 13.63 16.65 2.31
C SER A 92 12.32 17.20 1.73
N LYS A 93 11.25 16.36 1.68
CA LYS A 93 9.94 16.68 1.08
C LYS A 93 8.77 16.35 2.04
N PRO A 94 8.78 16.86 3.28
CA PRO A 94 7.78 16.44 4.27
C PRO A 94 6.35 16.80 3.86
N ILE A 95 6.12 17.97 3.28
CA ILE A 95 4.78 18.43 2.89
C ILE A 95 4.16 17.47 1.87
N GLU A 96 4.93 17.08 0.84
CA GLU A 96 4.49 16.16 -0.20
C GLU A 96 4.15 14.79 0.38
N TYR A 97 4.94 14.31 1.36
CA TYR A 97 4.67 13.04 2.04
C TYR A 97 3.41 13.09 2.89
N TYR A 98 3.22 14.15 3.68
CA TYR A 98 1.98 14.31 4.45
C TYR A 98 0.77 14.44 3.53
N TYR A 99 0.86 15.30 2.52
CA TYR A 99 -0.24 15.51 1.59
C TYR A 99 -0.62 14.22 0.86
N ASN A 100 0.37 13.53 0.26
CA ASN A 100 0.09 12.30 -0.49
C ASN A 100 -0.43 11.18 0.41
N ASN A 101 0.29 10.84 1.48
CA ASN A 101 0.01 9.63 2.25
C ASN A 101 -1.27 9.73 3.08
N LEU A 102 -1.56 10.88 3.68
CA LEU A 102 -2.79 11.08 4.44
C LEU A 102 -4.00 11.24 3.52
N ASN A 103 -3.86 12.07 2.47
CA ASN A 103 -4.97 12.35 1.57
C ASN A 103 -5.42 11.10 0.80
N CYS A 104 -4.47 10.25 0.39
CA CYS A 104 -4.78 8.95 -0.23
C CYS A 104 -5.74 8.13 0.65
N THR A 105 -5.44 7.98 1.94
CA THR A 105 -6.30 7.23 2.86
C THR A 105 -7.65 7.92 3.10
N LEU A 106 -7.64 9.25 3.27
CA LEU A 106 -8.87 10.02 3.50
C LEU A 106 -9.84 9.90 2.33
N VAL A 107 -9.35 10.04 1.10
CA VAL A 107 -10.16 9.90 -0.12
C VAL A 107 -10.72 8.50 -0.26
N ILE A 108 -9.89 7.47 -0.06
CA ILE A 108 -10.35 6.07 -0.13
C ILE A 108 -11.47 5.81 0.90
N LEU A 109 -11.28 6.21 2.16
CA LEU A 109 -12.26 5.99 3.21
C LEU A 109 -13.59 6.73 2.96
N ASP A 110 -13.52 7.96 2.43
CA ASP A 110 -14.73 8.71 2.10
C ASP A 110 -15.54 8.04 0.99
N VAL A 111 -14.86 7.54 -0.06
CA VAL A 111 -15.52 6.80 -1.15
C VAL A 111 -16.04 5.45 -0.65
N MET A 112 -15.25 4.68 0.10
CA MET A 112 -15.68 3.41 0.70
C MET A 112 -16.99 3.56 1.49
N ARG A 113 -17.07 4.61 2.32
CA ARG A 113 -18.28 4.89 3.13
C ARG A 113 -19.50 5.10 2.24
N ARG A 114 -19.37 5.85 1.13
CA ARG A 114 -20.49 6.14 0.21
C ARG A 114 -20.93 4.91 -0.58
N HIS A 115 -20.00 4.01 -0.89
CA HIS A 115 -20.27 2.76 -1.60
C HIS A 115 -20.51 1.56 -0.68
N ASN A 116 -20.64 1.78 0.62
CA ASN A 116 -20.88 0.73 1.63
C ASN A 116 -19.81 -0.38 1.66
N CYS A 117 -18.57 -0.09 1.25
CA CYS A 117 -17.42 -0.97 1.41
C CYS A 117 -16.88 -0.84 2.84
N ARG A 118 -16.74 -1.97 3.56
CA ARG A 118 -16.50 -1.96 5.02
C ARG A 118 -15.21 -2.65 5.46
N ASN A 119 -14.43 -3.19 4.54
CA ASN A 119 -13.23 -3.92 4.86
C ASN A 119 -12.00 -3.19 4.32
N PHE A 120 -11.08 -2.82 5.20
CA PHE A 120 -9.90 -2.03 4.86
C PHE A 120 -8.63 -2.63 5.44
N VAL A 121 -7.64 -2.89 4.61
CA VAL A 121 -6.31 -3.33 5.03
C VAL A 121 -5.32 -2.22 4.73
N PHE A 122 -4.65 -1.72 5.76
CA PHE A 122 -3.67 -0.65 5.65
C PHE A 122 -2.24 -1.17 5.74
N SER A 123 -1.45 -0.88 4.72
CA SER A 123 -0.01 -1.10 4.72
C SER A 123 0.67 -0.05 5.61
N SER A 124 0.80 -0.36 6.89
CA SER A 124 1.58 0.43 7.84
C SER A 124 3.06 0.05 7.79
N SER A 125 3.84 0.45 8.75
CA SER A 125 5.30 0.23 8.77
C SER A 125 5.80 0.10 10.20
N ALA A 126 6.84 -0.70 10.41
CA ALA A 126 7.56 -0.75 11.69
C ALA A 126 8.18 0.60 12.11
N THR A 127 8.33 1.55 11.16
CA THR A 127 8.79 2.92 11.49
C THR A 127 7.85 3.67 12.43
N VAL A 128 6.60 3.21 12.62
CA VAL A 128 5.66 3.79 13.58
C VAL A 128 6.11 3.63 15.04
N TYR A 129 6.97 2.63 15.31
CA TYR A 129 7.53 2.41 16.64
C TYR A 129 8.67 3.37 17.01
N GLY A 130 9.26 4.10 16.03
CA GLY A 130 10.41 4.94 16.24
C GLY A 130 11.63 4.16 16.74
N ASP A 131 12.27 4.65 17.82
CA ASP A 131 13.36 3.95 18.49
C ASP A 131 12.79 3.09 19.64
N PRO A 132 12.65 1.77 19.44
CA PRO A 132 12.01 0.90 20.43
C PRO A 132 12.92 0.71 21.67
N ALA A 133 12.30 0.60 22.84
CA ALA A 133 13.03 0.42 24.09
C ALA A 133 13.76 -0.94 24.20
N SER A 134 13.31 -1.94 23.44
CA SER A 134 13.91 -3.29 23.39
C SER A 134 13.54 -4.02 22.11
N VAL A 135 14.18 -5.17 21.86
CA VAL A 135 13.87 -6.12 20.80
C VAL A 135 13.69 -7.52 21.39
N PRO A 136 12.86 -8.39 20.81
CA PRO A 136 12.03 -8.16 19.62
C PRO A 136 10.88 -7.18 19.87
N ILE A 137 10.47 -6.44 18.82
CA ILE A 137 9.34 -5.53 18.86
C ILE A 137 8.05 -6.34 18.72
N THR A 138 7.05 -6.06 19.57
CA THR A 138 5.70 -6.61 19.50
C THR A 138 4.68 -5.52 19.19
N GLU A 139 3.44 -5.91 18.85
CA GLU A 139 2.37 -4.99 18.48
C GLU A 139 1.94 -4.06 19.63
N ASP A 140 2.23 -4.43 20.89
CA ASP A 140 1.91 -3.65 22.08
C ASP A 140 2.87 -2.48 22.34
N PHE A 141 3.97 -2.38 21.58
CA PHE A 141 4.91 -1.28 21.75
C PHE A 141 4.26 0.05 21.39
N PRO A 142 4.64 1.14 22.09
CA PRO A 142 4.13 2.48 21.81
C PRO A 142 4.34 2.90 20.36
N VAL A 143 3.33 3.53 19.78
CA VAL A 143 3.33 4.07 18.41
C VAL A 143 3.32 5.59 18.45
N GLY A 144 4.02 6.23 17.51
CA GLY A 144 3.95 7.68 17.30
C GLY A 144 5.24 8.44 17.60
N ALA A 145 6.21 7.88 18.33
CA ALA A 145 7.53 8.49 18.54
C ALA A 145 8.45 8.28 17.32
N THR A 146 7.97 8.67 16.14
CA THR A 146 8.62 8.43 14.86
C THR A 146 9.82 9.34 14.63
N THR A 147 10.83 8.86 13.90
CA THR A 147 12.09 9.57 13.65
C THR A 147 12.13 10.29 12.29
N ASN A 148 11.08 10.13 11.47
CA ASN A 148 11.02 10.71 10.12
C ASN A 148 9.58 10.96 9.66
N PRO A 149 9.36 11.89 8.69
CA PRO A 149 8.01 12.21 8.20
C PRO A 149 7.25 11.04 7.61
N TYR A 150 7.91 10.11 6.88
CA TYR A 150 7.24 8.91 6.39
C TYR A 150 6.63 8.07 7.53
N GLY A 151 7.43 7.76 8.55
CA GLY A 151 6.94 7.05 9.74
C GLY A 151 5.80 7.79 10.42
N THR A 152 5.89 9.13 10.51
CA THR A 152 4.84 9.96 11.09
C THR A 152 3.55 9.87 10.27
N THR A 153 3.61 9.87 8.92
CA THR A 153 2.38 9.71 8.10
C THR A 153 1.71 8.36 8.37
N LYS A 154 2.49 7.29 8.55
CA LYS A 154 1.95 5.97 8.88
C LYS A 154 1.30 5.94 10.26
N ALA A 155 1.96 6.49 11.29
CA ALA A 155 1.42 6.58 12.65
C ALA A 155 0.14 7.44 12.70
N PHE A 156 0.09 8.56 11.99
CA PHE A 156 -1.10 9.40 11.90
C PHE A 156 -2.25 8.68 11.21
N THR A 157 -1.97 7.91 10.15
CA THR A 157 -2.99 7.10 9.48
C THR A 157 -3.53 6.00 10.39
N GLU A 158 -2.70 5.32 11.18
CA GLU A 158 -3.16 4.35 12.17
C GLU A 158 -4.10 5.00 13.21
N ARG A 159 -3.74 6.20 13.67
CA ARG A 159 -4.58 6.96 14.61
C ARG A 159 -5.92 7.36 13.96
N LEU A 160 -5.88 7.88 12.73
CA LEU A 160 -7.07 8.24 11.95
C LEU A 160 -7.99 7.02 11.81
N LEU A 161 -7.46 5.87 11.38
CA LEU A 161 -8.23 4.63 11.21
C LEU A 161 -8.86 4.17 12.53
N THR A 162 -8.12 4.27 13.63
CA THR A 162 -8.64 3.96 14.97
C THR A 162 -9.82 4.86 15.34
N ASP A 163 -9.74 6.17 15.06
CA ASP A 163 -10.81 7.11 15.38
C ASP A 163 -12.04 6.89 14.47
N VAL A 164 -11.82 6.57 13.18
CA VAL A 164 -12.91 6.22 12.24
C VAL A 164 -13.63 4.93 12.66
N CYS A 165 -12.89 3.88 13.06
CA CYS A 165 -13.51 2.63 13.57
C CYS A 165 -14.33 2.84 14.85
N LYS A 166 -13.92 3.78 15.73
CA LYS A 166 -14.74 4.14 16.90
C LYS A 166 -16.02 4.86 16.52
N ALA A 167 -15.99 5.68 15.47
CA ALA A 167 -17.13 6.42 14.97
C ALA A 167 -18.09 5.55 14.15
N ASP A 168 -17.54 4.56 13.41
CA ASP A 168 -18.31 3.58 12.62
C ASP A 168 -17.86 2.14 12.97
N PRO A 169 -18.54 1.48 13.92
CA PRO A 169 -18.20 0.10 14.33
C PRO A 169 -18.45 -0.95 13.26
N THR A 170 -19.02 -0.60 12.10
CA THR A 170 -19.22 -1.52 10.98
C THR A 170 -17.99 -1.58 10.06
N LEU A 171 -17.05 -0.63 10.20
CA LEU A 171 -15.80 -0.65 9.46
C LEU A 171 -14.81 -1.62 10.10
N ASN A 172 -14.32 -2.58 9.31
CA ASN A 172 -13.28 -3.52 9.71
C ASN A 172 -11.94 -3.05 9.16
N VAL A 173 -10.95 -2.86 10.04
CA VAL A 173 -9.62 -2.41 9.65
C VAL A 173 -8.55 -3.37 10.16
N ALA A 174 -7.63 -3.77 9.26
CA ALA A 174 -6.41 -4.47 9.63
C ALA A 174 -5.19 -3.55 9.36
N LEU A 175 -4.32 -3.40 10.36
CA LEU A 175 -3.09 -2.63 10.28
C LEU A 175 -1.91 -3.59 10.14
N LEU A 176 -1.19 -3.56 9.01
CA LEU A 176 -0.05 -4.43 8.75
C LEU A 176 1.24 -3.62 8.86
N ARG A 177 1.99 -3.78 9.96
CA ARG A 177 3.24 -3.07 10.23
C ARG A 177 4.43 -3.84 9.66
N TYR A 178 4.72 -3.60 8.37
CA TYR A 178 5.85 -4.22 7.70
C TYR A 178 7.19 -3.71 8.24
N PHE A 179 8.12 -4.63 8.43
CA PHE A 179 9.55 -4.32 8.48
C PHE A 179 10.07 -4.14 7.05
N ASN A 180 11.24 -4.64 6.71
CA ASN A 180 11.78 -4.55 5.35
C ASN A 180 11.55 -5.88 4.61
N PRO A 181 10.46 -6.02 3.84
CA PRO A 181 10.25 -7.22 3.04
C PRO A 181 11.36 -7.35 2.00
N ILE A 182 11.87 -8.56 1.81
CA ILE A 182 12.90 -8.88 0.85
C ILE A 182 12.50 -10.10 0.03
N GLY A 183 13.04 -10.19 -1.18
CA GLY A 183 12.84 -11.34 -2.06
C GLY A 183 12.16 -11.00 -3.37
N ALA A 184 12.24 -11.94 -4.29
CA ALA A 184 11.54 -11.89 -5.57
C ALA A 184 10.61 -13.09 -5.70
N HIS A 185 9.64 -13.02 -6.59
CA HIS A 185 8.79 -14.15 -6.89
C HIS A 185 9.61 -15.30 -7.52
N LYS A 186 9.29 -16.55 -7.15
CA LYS A 186 10.01 -17.75 -7.63
C LYS A 186 10.09 -17.90 -9.16
N SER A 187 9.21 -17.21 -9.91
CA SER A 187 9.27 -17.17 -11.37
C SER A 187 10.41 -16.31 -11.91
N GLY A 188 11.04 -15.47 -11.11
CA GLY A 188 12.03 -14.49 -11.55
C GLY A 188 11.45 -13.31 -12.34
N LEU A 189 10.12 -13.21 -12.48
CA LEU A 189 9.46 -12.17 -13.31
C LEU A 189 9.16 -10.90 -12.55
N ILE A 190 8.92 -10.96 -11.24
CA ILE A 190 8.66 -9.79 -10.38
C ILE A 190 9.53 -9.80 -9.13
N GLY A 191 9.88 -8.62 -8.66
CA GLY A 191 10.68 -8.36 -7.48
C GLY A 191 10.69 -6.88 -7.15
N GLU A 192 11.60 -6.42 -6.29
CA GLU A 192 11.76 -5.02 -5.97
C GLU A 192 12.61 -4.32 -7.06
N ASP A 193 11.96 -3.43 -7.83
CA ASP A 193 12.61 -2.63 -8.89
C ASP A 193 12.22 -1.16 -8.74
N PRO A 194 12.83 -0.44 -7.78
CA PRO A 194 12.51 0.95 -7.52
C PRO A 194 13.07 1.88 -8.58
N ASN A 195 12.37 2.97 -8.88
CA ASN A 195 12.90 4.05 -9.67
C ASN A 195 14.08 4.73 -8.92
N GLY A 196 15.19 4.99 -9.64
CA GLY A 196 16.38 5.65 -9.07
C GLY A 196 17.29 4.70 -8.27
N ILE A 197 18.04 5.27 -7.30
CA ILE A 197 18.98 4.49 -6.47
C ILE A 197 18.18 3.74 -5.39
N PRO A 198 18.32 2.40 -5.30
CA PRO A 198 17.65 1.62 -4.28
C PRO A 198 18.04 2.04 -2.86
N ASN A 199 17.04 2.20 -1.99
CA ASN A 199 17.25 2.51 -0.57
C ASN A 199 17.32 1.25 0.30
N ASN A 200 16.84 0.10 -0.20
CA ASN A 200 16.90 -1.18 0.49
C ASN A 200 18.19 -1.93 0.15
N LEU A 201 18.69 -2.72 1.10
CA LEU A 201 20.00 -3.39 1.00
C LEU A 201 20.07 -4.34 -0.19
N MET A 202 19.06 -5.18 -0.41
CA MET A 202 19.11 -6.20 -1.46
C MET A 202 19.16 -5.61 -2.87
N PRO A 203 18.22 -4.78 -3.33
CA PRO A 203 18.29 -4.20 -4.67
C PRO A 203 19.49 -3.27 -4.85
N TYR A 204 20.02 -2.68 -3.76
CA TYR A 204 21.26 -1.89 -3.80
C TYR A 204 22.50 -2.76 -4.06
N SER A 205 22.59 -3.92 -3.40
CA SER A 205 23.72 -4.84 -3.58
C SER A 205 23.72 -5.50 -4.96
N GLU A 206 22.56 -5.88 -5.47
CA GLU A 206 22.41 -6.49 -6.80
C GLU A 206 22.82 -5.53 -7.92
N ARG A 207 22.46 -4.24 -7.84
CA ARG A 207 22.88 -3.23 -8.83
C ARG A 207 24.39 -2.94 -8.82
N LYS A 208 25.10 -3.19 -7.71
CA LYS A 208 26.57 -3.01 -7.63
C LYS A 208 27.36 -4.21 -8.12
N SER A 209 26.74 -5.38 -8.20
CA SER A 209 27.39 -6.62 -8.63
C SER A 209 27.24 -6.93 -10.13
N GLY A 210 26.53 -6.11 -10.90
CA GLY A 210 26.38 -6.15 -12.36
C GLY A 210 27.08 -4.99 -13.03
#